data_18bd11b03bafbe6605811393d0182805
#
_entry.id   18bd11b03bafbe6605811393d0182805
#
_cell.length_a   1.000
_cell.length_b   1.000
_cell.length_c   1.000
_cell.angle_alpha   90.00
_cell.angle_beta   90.00
_cell.angle_gamma   90.00
#
_symmetry.space_group_name_H-M   'P 1'
#
loop_
_entity.id
_entity.type
_entity.pdbx_description
1 polymer ?
#
loop_
_entity_poly.entity_id
_entity_poly.type
_entity_poly.pdbx_seq_one_letter_code
_entity_poly.pdbx_strand_id
1 'polypeptide(L)'
;FEYKNSWLKIFDKKIFYFPFFSHPDPTVKRKSGFLTPFYKSSGNLGYSLNTPYFYAISNSKDLTFKPRAYFDNDYILQAEYREAFEKSNLIADFSYNKNENTNLHLFAELDGSIDDETSYEIQFQKVTNGNYLKIHDIGEVSPIVDNDNSLSSFIKLKKNMEDDTNLNLGFIRYENTSLVGNNKYQYVLPSFNFSKYIEI
;
A
#
# COMPACT_ATOMS: atom_id res chain seq x y z
N PHE A 1 3.51 26.46 9.00
CA PHE A 1 2.79 27.71 8.69
C PHE A 1 1.30 27.46 8.81
N GLU A 2 0.61 28.35 9.54
CA GLU A 2 -0.84 28.31 9.70
C GLU A 2 -1.44 29.56 9.05
N TYR A 3 -2.45 29.34 8.23
CA TYR A 3 -3.18 30.41 7.55
C TYR A 3 -4.63 30.38 8.02
N LYS A 4 -5.13 31.51 8.48
CA LYS A 4 -6.53 31.70 8.88
C LYS A 4 -7.21 32.64 7.91
N ASN A 5 -8.47 32.36 7.56
CA ASN A 5 -9.26 33.21 6.66
C ASN A 5 -8.57 33.51 5.33
N SER A 6 -8.00 32.49 4.70
CA SER A 6 -7.17 32.62 3.50
C SER A 6 -7.97 32.37 2.22
N TRP A 7 -7.59 33.03 1.15
CA TRP A 7 -8.18 32.84 -0.18
C TRP A 7 -7.14 32.32 -1.16
N LEU A 8 -7.46 31.25 -1.85
CA LEU A 8 -6.73 30.86 -3.05
C LEU A 8 -7.07 31.83 -4.16
N LYS A 9 -6.07 32.49 -4.72
CA LYS A 9 -6.21 33.43 -5.85
C LYS A 9 -5.53 32.81 -7.07
N ILE A 10 -6.20 32.86 -8.22
CA ILE A 10 -5.63 32.53 -9.53
C ILE A 10 -5.87 33.80 -10.41
N PHE A 11 -4.81 34.33 -10.99
CA PHE A 11 -4.86 35.61 -11.75
C PHE A 11 -5.60 36.71 -11.00
N ASP A 12 -5.25 36.92 -9.71
CA ASP A 12 -5.85 37.90 -8.78
C ASP A 12 -7.36 37.73 -8.47
N LYS A 13 -8.01 36.71 -9.05
CA LYS A 13 -9.39 36.37 -8.71
C LYS A 13 -9.42 35.37 -7.54
N LYS A 14 -10.23 35.69 -6.53
CA LYS A 14 -10.49 34.80 -5.39
C LYS A 14 -11.31 33.62 -5.87
N ILE A 15 -10.74 32.39 -5.86
CA ILE A 15 -11.38 31.18 -6.37
C ILE A 15 -11.92 30.34 -5.23
N PHE A 16 -11.14 30.17 -4.15
CA PHE A 16 -11.52 29.30 -3.05
C PHE A 16 -11.16 29.93 -1.70
N TYR A 17 -12.04 29.77 -0.71
CA TYR A 17 -11.85 30.26 0.65
C TYR A 17 -11.49 29.12 1.60
N PHE A 18 -10.40 29.29 2.35
CA PHE A 18 -9.99 28.39 3.42
C PHE A 18 -10.15 29.10 4.76
N PRO A 19 -11.12 28.72 5.61
CA PRO A 19 -11.24 29.27 6.96
C PRO A 19 -10.00 28.98 7.81
N PHE A 20 -9.40 27.81 7.57
CA PHE A 20 -8.14 27.39 8.17
C PHE A 20 -7.37 26.53 7.16
N PHE A 21 -6.10 26.82 6.97
CA PHE A 21 -5.18 26.01 6.19
C PHE A 21 -3.83 25.96 6.90
N SER A 22 -3.27 24.78 7.09
CA SER A 22 -1.93 24.61 7.64
C SER A 22 -1.06 23.84 6.66
N HIS A 23 0.15 24.36 6.44
CA HIS A 23 1.18 23.70 5.67
C HIS A 23 2.35 23.39 6.61
N PRO A 24 2.82 22.15 6.74
CA PRO A 24 3.99 21.83 7.55
C PRO A 24 5.22 22.52 6.96
N ASP A 25 6.03 23.11 7.84
CA ASP A 25 7.37 23.58 7.49
C ASP A 25 8.23 22.34 7.12
N PRO A 26 9.11 22.41 6.11
CA PRO A 26 10.04 21.33 5.78
C PRO A 26 10.92 20.87 6.95
N THR A 27 11.10 21.71 7.97
CA THR A 27 11.86 21.40 9.19
C THR A 27 11.04 20.65 10.24
N VAL A 28 9.70 20.62 10.11
CA VAL A 28 8.82 19.93 11.06
C VAL A 28 8.80 18.45 10.73
N LYS A 29 9.35 17.65 11.63
CA LYS A 29 9.25 16.18 11.56
C LYS A 29 7.77 15.78 11.62
N ARG A 30 7.29 15.07 10.62
CA ARG A 30 5.98 14.41 10.51
C ARG A 30 4.82 15.09 11.26
N LYS A 31 3.91 15.75 10.58
CA LYS A 31 2.71 16.36 11.15
C LYS A 31 1.46 15.76 10.53
N SER A 32 0.50 15.37 11.36
CA SER A 32 -0.83 14.91 10.91
C SER A 32 -1.58 16.03 10.20
N GLY A 33 -2.33 15.67 9.14
CA GLY A 33 -3.12 16.64 8.38
C GLY A 33 -3.71 16.05 7.11
N PHE A 34 -4.62 16.79 6.50
CA PHE A 34 -5.14 16.45 5.18
C PHE A 34 -4.04 16.59 4.13
N LEU A 35 -3.93 15.59 3.28
CA LEU A 35 -3.14 15.66 2.06
C LEU A 35 -3.96 16.33 0.96
N THR A 36 -3.32 16.65 -0.15
CA THR A 36 -4.00 17.30 -1.28
C THR A 36 -5.12 16.40 -1.81
N PRO A 37 -6.37 16.86 -1.76
CA PRO A 37 -7.48 16.14 -2.39
C PRO A 37 -7.28 16.08 -3.90
N PHE A 38 -7.73 14.99 -4.52
CA PHE A 38 -7.65 14.85 -5.96
C PHE A 38 -8.89 14.15 -6.53
N TYR A 39 -9.20 14.49 -7.78
CA TYR A 39 -10.24 13.82 -8.56
C TYR A 39 -9.62 12.70 -9.38
N LYS A 40 -10.36 11.58 -9.50
CA LYS A 40 -10.02 10.48 -10.39
C LYS A 40 -11.26 10.12 -11.20
N SER A 41 -11.07 9.79 -12.49
CA SER A 41 -12.09 9.23 -13.35
C SER A 41 -11.80 7.75 -13.56
N SER A 42 -12.78 6.91 -13.27
CA SER A 42 -12.77 5.47 -13.58
C SER A 42 -13.70 5.19 -14.74
N GLY A 43 -13.31 4.30 -15.66
CA GLY A 43 -14.17 3.88 -16.77
C GLY A 43 -15.42 3.14 -16.32
N ASN A 44 -15.39 2.53 -15.12
CA ASN A 44 -16.48 1.71 -14.59
C ASN A 44 -17.41 2.47 -13.62
N LEU A 45 -16.86 3.42 -12.84
CA LEU A 45 -17.56 4.06 -11.71
C LEU A 45 -17.62 5.60 -11.84
N GLY A 46 -17.24 6.14 -13.01
CA GLY A 46 -17.28 7.57 -13.22
C GLY A 46 -16.25 8.35 -12.38
N TYR A 47 -16.63 9.57 -11.99
CA TYR A 47 -15.77 10.46 -11.24
C TYR A 47 -15.82 10.18 -9.74
N SER A 48 -14.66 10.31 -9.10
CA SER A 48 -14.53 10.19 -7.64
C SER A 48 -13.68 11.32 -7.06
N LEU A 49 -13.95 11.67 -5.81
CA LEU A 49 -13.15 12.59 -5.00
C LEU A 49 -12.41 11.79 -3.93
N ASN A 50 -11.10 11.96 -3.87
CA ASN A 50 -10.24 11.39 -2.83
C ASN A 50 -9.81 12.50 -1.87
N THR A 51 -9.96 12.29 -0.57
CA THR A 51 -9.61 13.26 0.48
C THR A 51 -8.71 12.59 1.53
N PRO A 52 -7.44 12.29 1.21
CA PRO A 52 -6.59 11.55 2.10
C PRO A 52 -6.18 12.36 3.33
N TYR A 53 -6.09 11.68 4.47
CA TYR A 53 -5.64 12.23 5.74
C TYR A 53 -4.46 11.42 6.28
N PHE A 54 -3.34 12.09 6.49
CA PHE A 54 -2.14 11.52 7.10
C PHE A 54 -2.18 11.69 8.61
N TYR A 55 -1.98 10.60 9.35
CA TYR A 55 -1.90 10.58 10.81
C TYR A 55 -0.53 10.09 11.26
N ALA A 56 0.30 11.00 11.75
CA ALA A 56 1.58 10.69 12.37
C ALA A 56 1.35 10.14 13.78
N ILE A 57 1.46 8.83 13.95
CA ILE A 57 1.29 8.16 15.24
C ILE A 57 2.53 8.37 16.10
N SER A 58 3.71 8.21 15.51
CA SER A 58 5.00 8.46 16.15
C SER A 58 6.06 8.80 15.10
N ASN A 59 7.33 8.94 15.52
CA ASN A 59 8.43 9.16 14.58
C ASN A 59 8.67 7.98 13.62
N SER A 60 8.31 6.76 14.03
CA SER A 60 8.54 5.53 13.27
C SER A 60 7.26 4.91 12.70
N LYS A 61 6.08 5.45 12.97
CA LYS A 61 4.82 4.89 12.48
C LYS A 61 3.79 5.94 12.11
N ASP A 62 3.05 5.65 11.06
CA ASP A 62 1.97 6.49 10.54
C ASP A 62 0.82 5.67 9.95
N LEU A 63 -0.30 6.34 9.78
CA LEU A 63 -1.49 5.83 9.11
C LEU A 63 -1.96 6.88 8.11
N THR A 64 -2.16 6.48 6.87
CA THR A 64 -2.81 7.34 5.86
C THR A 64 -4.19 6.78 5.58
N PHE A 65 -5.21 7.51 5.95
CA PHE A 65 -6.59 7.18 5.63
C PHE A 65 -6.98 7.85 4.31
N LYS A 66 -7.49 7.07 3.34
CA LYS A 66 -7.74 7.49 1.96
C LYS A 66 -9.21 7.25 1.57
N PRO A 67 -10.18 7.99 2.12
CA PRO A 67 -11.57 7.87 1.72
C PRO A 67 -11.74 8.35 0.28
N ARG A 68 -12.48 7.59 -0.52
CA ARG A 68 -12.86 7.91 -1.90
C ARG A 68 -14.37 7.83 -2.03
N ALA A 69 -14.99 8.92 -2.42
CA ALA A 69 -16.42 8.99 -2.70
C ALA A 69 -16.63 9.10 -4.22
N TYR A 70 -17.46 8.23 -4.78
CA TYR A 70 -17.92 8.28 -6.16
C TYR A 70 -19.20 9.11 -6.26
N PHE A 71 -19.36 9.83 -7.35
CA PHE A 71 -20.57 10.65 -7.54
C PHE A 71 -21.84 9.82 -7.76
N ASP A 72 -21.69 8.54 -8.11
CA ASP A 72 -22.79 7.59 -8.29
C ASP A 72 -23.16 6.81 -7.00
N ASN A 73 -23.02 7.45 -5.84
CA ASN A 73 -23.36 6.92 -4.50
C ASN A 73 -22.59 5.66 -4.05
N ASP A 74 -21.40 5.45 -4.55
CA ASP A 74 -20.48 4.42 -4.04
C ASP A 74 -19.31 5.06 -3.26
N TYR A 75 -18.64 4.28 -2.44
CA TYR A 75 -17.49 4.76 -1.69
C TYR A 75 -16.50 3.64 -1.37
N ILE A 76 -15.25 4.00 -1.21
CA ILE A 76 -14.20 3.14 -0.65
C ILE A 76 -13.58 3.83 0.56
N LEU A 77 -13.39 3.08 1.61
CA LEU A 77 -12.54 3.43 2.73
C LEU A 77 -11.24 2.64 2.60
N GLN A 78 -10.14 3.32 2.32
CA GLN A 78 -8.82 2.71 2.24
C GLN A 78 -7.93 3.27 3.34
N ALA A 79 -7.04 2.44 3.91
CA ALA A 79 -6.08 2.85 4.91
C ALA A 79 -4.73 2.16 4.65
N GLU A 80 -3.65 2.92 4.76
CA GLU A 80 -2.28 2.47 4.65
C GLU A 80 -1.56 2.73 5.97
N TYR A 81 -1.05 1.66 6.58
CA TYR A 81 -0.25 1.71 7.80
C TYR A 81 1.21 1.43 7.50
N ARG A 82 2.10 2.21 8.08
CA ARG A 82 3.55 2.01 7.97
C ARG A 82 4.21 2.09 9.33
N GLU A 83 5.12 1.17 9.59
CA GLU A 83 5.93 1.16 10.81
C GLU A 83 7.37 0.75 10.49
N ALA A 84 8.32 1.57 10.91
CA ALA A 84 9.74 1.26 10.88
C ALA A 84 10.16 0.79 12.28
N PHE A 85 10.65 -0.44 12.38
CA PHE A 85 11.30 -1.01 13.55
C PHE A 85 12.81 -0.81 13.44
N GLU A 86 13.57 -1.27 14.42
CA GLU A 86 15.03 -1.13 14.42
C GLU A 86 15.70 -1.84 13.23
N LYS A 87 15.20 -3.04 12.87
CA LYS A 87 15.78 -3.89 11.82
C LYS A 87 14.74 -4.36 10.78
N SER A 88 13.56 -3.75 10.73
CA SER A 88 12.49 -4.16 9.82
C SER A 88 11.53 -3.02 9.52
N ASN A 89 10.82 -3.14 8.39
CA ASN A 89 9.77 -2.22 7.97
C ASN A 89 8.49 -3.01 7.70
N LEU A 90 7.38 -2.47 8.17
CA LEU A 90 6.04 -2.99 7.91
C LEU A 90 5.25 -1.97 7.11
N ILE A 91 4.65 -2.43 6.02
CA ILE A 91 3.60 -1.70 5.30
C ILE A 91 2.36 -2.59 5.28
N ALA A 92 1.20 -2.05 5.59
CA ALA A 92 -0.07 -2.73 5.45
C ALA A 92 -1.08 -1.80 4.78
N ASP A 93 -1.78 -2.31 3.77
CA ASP A 93 -2.81 -1.60 3.02
C ASP A 93 -4.12 -2.38 3.09
N PHE A 94 -5.17 -1.68 3.40
CA PHE A 94 -6.50 -2.24 3.62
C PHE A 94 -7.53 -1.38 2.91
N SER A 95 -8.55 -1.99 2.34
CA SER A 95 -9.75 -1.26 1.92
C SER A 95 -11.04 -2.00 2.21
N TYR A 96 -12.08 -1.20 2.32
CA TYR A 96 -13.45 -1.63 2.54
C TYR A 96 -14.39 -0.89 1.61
N ASN A 97 -15.26 -1.64 0.95
CA ASN A 97 -16.40 -1.13 0.19
C ASN A 97 -17.62 -2.01 0.49
N LYS A 98 -18.77 -1.40 0.66
CA LYS A 98 -20.03 -2.11 0.80
C LYS A 98 -21.03 -1.52 -0.18
N ASN A 99 -21.26 -2.27 -1.25
CA ASN A 99 -22.36 -2.07 -2.18
C ASN A 99 -23.33 -3.26 -2.03
N GLU A 100 -23.67 -3.99 -3.06
CA GLU A 100 -24.48 -5.22 -2.95
C GLU A 100 -23.76 -6.30 -2.11
N ASN A 101 -22.45 -6.41 -2.24
CA ASN A 101 -21.58 -7.30 -1.47
C ASN A 101 -20.54 -6.52 -0.68
N THR A 102 -20.05 -7.11 0.39
CA THR A 102 -18.91 -6.58 1.13
C THR A 102 -17.62 -6.97 0.40
N ASN A 103 -16.88 -5.97 -0.04
CA ASN A 103 -15.58 -6.13 -0.67
C ASN A 103 -14.48 -5.59 0.24
N LEU A 104 -13.43 -6.38 0.37
CA LEU A 104 -12.27 -6.10 1.22
C LEU A 104 -11.00 -6.48 0.46
N HIS A 105 -9.93 -5.72 0.67
CA HIS A 105 -8.58 -6.22 0.48
C HIS A 105 -7.76 -6.03 1.76
N LEU A 106 -6.78 -6.89 1.94
CA LEU A 106 -5.74 -6.75 2.94
C LEU A 106 -4.43 -7.19 2.32
N PHE A 107 -3.51 -6.25 2.23
CA PHE A 107 -2.14 -6.47 1.77
C PHE A 107 -1.19 -6.03 2.88
N ALA A 108 -0.14 -6.81 3.10
CA ALA A 108 0.88 -6.48 4.10
C ALA A 108 2.23 -6.99 3.62
N GLU A 109 3.26 -6.22 3.89
CA GLU A 109 4.65 -6.56 3.62
C GLU A 109 5.49 -6.22 4.85
N LEU A 110 6.31 -7.17 5.27
CA LEU A 110 7.30 -7.03 6.32
C LEU A 110 8.64 -7.47 5.78
N ASP A 111 9.56 -6.55 5.67
CA ASP A 111 10.95 -6.81 5.31
C ASP A 111 11.88 -6.49 6.49
N GLY A 112 12.97 -7.23 6.60
CA GLY A 112 13.92 -6.97 7.68
C GLY A 112 15.12 -7.90 7.71
N SER A 113 15.94 -7.72 8.74
CA SER A 113 17.10 -8.57 9.01
C SER A 113 17.05 -9.17 10.42
N ILE A 114 17.48 -10.42 10.54
CA ILE A 114 17.69 -11.10 11.81
C ILE A 114 19.07 -10.73 12.36
N ASP A 115 20.05 -10.77 11.48
CA ASP A 115 21.46 -10.40 11.72
C ASP A 115 22.05 -9.78 10.44
N ASP A 116 23.36 -9.53 10.42
CA ASP A 116 24.05 -8.87 9.31
C ASP A 116 24.11 -9.74 8.04
N GLU A 117 23.95 -11.06 8.18
CA GLU A 117 23.97 -12.02 7.06
C GLU A 117 22.59 -12.50 6.64
N THR A 118 21.59 -12.39 7.52
CA THR A 118 20.28 -13.02 7.36
C THR A 118 19.16 -11.99 7.25
N SER A 119 18.48 -11.96 6.10
CA SER A 119 17.31 -11.12 5.86
C SER A 119 16.06 -11.96 5.58
N TYR A 120 14.90 -11.35 5.79
CA TYR A 120 13.62 -11.96 5.51
C TYR A 120 12.66 -10.99 4.84
N GLU A 121 11.76 -11.54 4.04
CA GLU A 121 10.62 -10.86 3.43
C GLU A 121 9.37 -11.69 3.65
N ILE A 122 8.33 -11.08 4.17
CA ILE A 122 7.02 -11.69 4.37
C ILE A 122 6.00 -10.83 3.68
N GLN A 123 5.25 -11.39 2.72
CA GLN A 123 4.17 -10.68 2.03
C GLN A 123 2.88 -11.47 2.16
N PHE A 124 1.82 -10.75 2.43
CA PHE A 124 0.46 -11.28 2.45
C PHE A 124 -0.44 -10.43 1.56
N GLN A 125 -1.09 -11.06 0.60
CA GLN A 125 -2.07 -10.39 -0.26
C GLN A 125 -3.34 -11.21 -0.33
N LYS A 126 -4.47 -10.58 0.01
CA LYS A 126 -5.79 -11.20 -0.03
C LYS A 126 -6.86 -10.19 -0.42
N VAL A 127 -7.79 -10.65 -1.26
CA VAL A 127 -8.97 -9.91 -1.67
C VAL A 127 -10.19 -10.82 -1.61
N THR A 128 -11.35 -10.27 -1.29
CA THR A 128 -12.61 -11.04 -1.28
C THR A 128 -13.11 -11.31 -2.70
N ASN A 129 -12.89 -10.37 -3.61
CA ASN A 129 -13.30 -10.45 -5.01
C ASN A 129 -12.20 -9.85 -5.91
N GLY A 130 -11.68 -10.62 -6.86
CA GLY A 130 -10.62 -10.17 -7.78
C GLY A 130 -11.01 -8.96 -8.64
N ASN A 131 -12.27 -8.88 -9.06
CA ASN A 131 -12.76 -7.74 -9.83
C ASN A 131 -12.78 -6.43 -9.03
N TYR A 132 -12.87 -6.51 -7.69
CA TYR A 132 -12.85 -5.35 -6.81
C TYR A 132 -11.60 -4.50 -6.99
N LEU A 133 -10.43 -5.13 -7.13
CA LEU A 133 -9.17 -4.42 -7.34
C LEU A 133 -9.20 -3.58 -8.62
N LYS A 134 -9.73 -4.17 -9.71
CA LYS A 134 -9.78 -3.56 -11.05
C LYS A 134 -10.85 -2.48 -11.15
N ILE A 135 -12.04 -2.73 -10.60
CA ILE A 135 -13.16 -1.79 -10.66
C ILE A 135 -12.81 -0.48 -9.96
N HIS A 136 -12.09 -0.58 -8.85
CA HIS A 136 -11.74 0.57 -8.02
C HIS A 136 -10.30 1.05 -8.19
N ASP A 137 -9.54 0.48 -9.14
CA ASP A 137 -8.13 0.82 -9.40
C ASP A 137 -7.28 0.83 -8.11
N ILE A 138 -7.44 -0.21 -7.28
CA ILE A 138 -6.77 -0.28 -5.98
C ILE A 138 -5.27 -0.46 -6.15
N GLY A 139 -4.85 -1.27 -7.14
CA GLY A 139 -3.44 -1.50 -7.43
C GLY A 139 -2.66 -0.24 -7.78
N GLU A 140 -3.30 0.77 -8.39
CA GLU A 140 -2.65 2.05 -8.71
C GLU A 140 -2.34 2.91 -7.47
N VAL A 141 -2.99 2.66 -6.34
CA VAL A 141 -2.87 3.47 -5.11
C VAL A 141 -2.32 2.68 -3.94
N SER A 142 -2.20 1.36 -4.08
CA SER A 142 -1.56 0.48 -3.09
C SER A 142 -0.03 0.49 -3.28
N PRO A 143 0.75 0.63 -2.23
CA PRO A 143 2.22 0.58 -2.32
C PRO A 143 2.78 -0.85 -2.48
N ILE A 144 1.93 -1.89 -2.35
CA ILE A 144 2.36 -3.29 -2.24
C ILE A 144 2.01 -4.11 -3.50
N VAL A 145 1.02 -3.69 -4.29
CA VAL A 145 0.51 -4.44 -5.43
C VAL A 145 1.12 -3.94 -6.74
N ASP A 146 1.81 -4.85 -7.42
CA ASP A 146 2.36 -4.58 -8.77
C ASP A 146 1.41 -5.01 -9.89
N ASN A 147 0.48 -5.94 -9.60
CA ASN A 147 -0.39 -6.53 -10.63
C ASN A 147 -1.73 -6.99 -10.06
N ASP A 148 -2.82 -6.37 -10.50
CA ASP A 148 -4.19 -6.70 -10.08
C ASP A 148 -4.67 -8.09 -10.54
N ASN A 149 -4.00 -8.70 -11.53
CA ASN A 149 -4.35 -10.01 -12.04
C ASN A 149 -3.74 -11.17 -11.25
N SER A 150 -2.65 -10.90 -10.51
CA SER A 150 -1.93 -11.92 -9.76
C SER A 150 -1.48 -11.37 -8.42
N LEU A 151 -2.01 -11.92 -7.35
CA LEU A 151 -1.57 -11.64 -5.99
C LEU A 151 -0.57 -12.68 -5.55
N SER A 152 0.41 -12.26 -4.75
CA SER A 152 1.39 -13.17 -4.18
C SER A 152 1.43 -13.05 -2.65
N SER A 153 1.53 -14.20 -1.99
CA SER A 153 1.80 -14.24 -0.55
C SER A 153 2.98 -15.17 -0.33
N PHE A 154 3.97 -14.70 0.39
CA PHE A 154 5.21 -15.47 0.55
C PHE A 154 5.90 -15.20 1.89
N ILE A 155 6.73 -16.17 2.27
CA ILE A 155 7.77 -16.01 3.29
C ILE A 155 9.07 -16.38 2.61
N LYS A 156 10.03 -15.49 2.59
CA LYS A 156 11.37 -15.70 2.05
C LYS A 156 12.42 -15.42 3.13
N LEU A 157 13.42 -16.26 3.18
CA LEU A 157 14.59 -16.11 4.01
C LEU A 157 15.82 -16.14 3.10
N LYS A 158 16.69 -15.16 3.24
CA LYS A 158 17.93 -15.06 2.50
C LYS A 158 19.09 -14.99 3.49
N LYS A 159 20.07 -15.87 3.33
CA LYS A 159 21.31 -15.85 4.10
C LYS A 159 22.49 -15.67 3.15
N ASN A 160 23.25 -14.61 3.37
CA ASN A 160 24.51 -14.35 2.69
C ASN A 160 25.62 -14.81 3.63
N MET A 161 26.40 -15.82 3.23
CA MET A 161 27.51 -16.34 4.02
C MET A 161 28.83 -15.81 3.45
N GLU A 162 29.89 -15.95 4.21
CA GLU A 162 31.24 -15.68 3.73
C GLU A 162 31.52 -16.45 2.42
N ASP A 163 32.56 -16.05 1.67
CA ASP A 163 32.94 -16.63 0.39
C ASP A 163 31.84 -16.59 -0.71
N ASP A 164 31.09 -15.48 -0.82
CA ASP A 164 30.05 -15.26 -1.82
C ASP A 164 29.02 -16.41 -1.94
N THR A 165 28.76 -17.06 -0.82
CA THR A 165 27.78 -18.13 -0.72
C THR A 165 26.42 -17.58 -0.32
N ASN A 166 25.38 -17.86 -1.10
CA ASN A 166 24.02 -17.39 -0.84
C ASN A 166 23.04 -18.57 -0.71
N LEU A 167 22.22 -18.52 0.30
CA LEU A 167 21.14 -19.45 0.56
C LEU A 167 19.81 -18.71 0.54
N ASN A 168 18.87 -19.15 -0.29
CA ASN A 168 17.52 -18.60 -0.30
C ASN A 168 16.51 -19.74 -0.07
N LEU A 169 15.59 -19.52 0.87
CA LEU A 169 14.48 -20.40 1.17
C LEU A 169 13.18 -19.61 1.01
N GLY A 170 12.19 -20.19 0.33
CA GLY A 170 10.93 -19.51 0.10
C GLY A 170 9.72 -20.46 0.13
N PHE A 171 8.59 -19.93 0.57
CA PHE A 171 7.27 -20.53 0.48
C PHE A 171 6.38 -19.49 -0.19
N ILE A 172 5.86 -19.80 -1.38
CA ILE A 172 5.15 -18.82 -2.19
C ILE A 172 3.80 -19.38 -2.60
N ARG A 173 2.75 -18.57 -2.46
CA ARG A 173 1.42 -18.80 -3.00
C ARG A 173 1.07 -17.68 -3.97
N TYR A 174 0.69 -18.02 -5.17
CA TYR A 174 0.11 -17.11 -6.14
C TYR A 174 -1.41 -17.28 -6.19
N GLU A 175 -2.13 -16.19 -6.37
CA GLU A 175 -3.58 -16.18 -6.55
C GLU A 175 -3.92 -15.40 -7.83
N ASN A 176 -4.45 -16.07 -8.83
CA ASN A 176 -4.98 -15.43 -10.03
C ASN A 176 -6.38 -14.87 -9.73
N THR A 177 -6.50 -13.54 -9.75
CA THR A 177 -7.73 -12.83 -9.37
C THR A 177 -8.86 -12.96 -10.41
N SER A 178 -8.54 -13.40 -11.64
CA SER A 178 -9.52 -13.62 -12.70
C SER A 178 -10.16 -15.00 -12.68
N LEU A 179 -9.66 -15.91 -11.85
CA LEU A 179 -10.19 -17.26 -11.69
C LEU A 179 -11.01 -17.42 -10.41
N VAL A 180 -11.93 -18.38 -10.41
CA VAL A 180 -12.76 -18.72 -9.24
C VAL A 180 -12.46 -20.14 -8.74
N GLY A 181 -12.79 -20.40 -7.47
CA GLY A 181 -12.58 -21.71 -6.85
C GLY A 181 -11.10 -21.96 -6.53
N ASN A 182 -10.74 -23.24 -6.38
CA ASN A 182 -9.38 -23.63 -5.98
C ASN A 182 -8.34 -23.50 -7.10
N ASN A 183 -8.77 -23.48 -8.34
CA ASN A 183 -7.90 -23.37 -9.52
C ASN A 183 -7.17 -22.01 -9.63
N LYS A 184 -7.57 -21.04 -8.82
CA LYS A 184 -6.91 -19.73 -8.77
C LYS A 184 -5.58 -19.75 -8.04
N TYR A 185 -5.28 -20.80 -7.28
CA TYR A 185 -4.07 -20.87 -6.46
C TYR A 185 -2.99 -21.72 -7.11
N GLN A 186 -1.76 -21.19 -7.08
CA GLN A 186 -0.54 -21.91 -7.41
C GLN A 186 0.43 -21.78 -6.23
N TYR A 187 1.15 -22.87 -5.95
CA TYR A 187 2.07 -22.94 -4.81
C TYR A 187 3.47 -23.34 -5.25
N VAL A 188 4.46 -22.70 -4.66
CA VAL A 188 5.87 -23.10 -4.71
C VAL A 188 6.29 -23.39 -3.27
N LEU A 189 6.39 -24.67 -2.89
CA LEU A 189 6.53 -25.11 -1.50
C LEU A 189 7.46 -26.33 -1.40
N PRO A 190 8.65 -26.22 -0.84
CA PRO A 190 9.48 -25.04 -0.66
C PRO A 190 10.22 -24.67 -1.95
N SER A 191 10.66 -23.42 -2.04
CA SER A 191 11.68 -23.00 -2.99
C SER A 191 13.02 -22.93 -2.27
N PHE A 192 14.03 -23.61 -2.79
CA PHE A 192 15.36 -23.61 -2.24
C PHE A 192 16.37 -23.28 -3.34
N ASN A 193 17.22 -22.31 -3.10
CA ASN A 193 18.30 -21.95 -3.99
C ASN A 193 19.60 -21.79 -3.17
N PHE A 194 20.64 -22.47 -3.63
CA PHE A 194 21.99 -22.35 -3.10
C PHE A 194 22.92 -21.92 -4.24
N SER A 195 23.69 -20.87 -4.05
CA SER A 195 24.67 -20.41 -5.01
C SER A 195 25.98 -20.05 -4.31
N LYS A 196 27.10 -20.46 -4.93
CA LYS A 196 28.47 -20.09 -4.49
C LYS A 196 29.25 -19.62 -5.71
N TYR A 197 29.91 -18.48 -5.59
CA TYR A 197 30.86 -18.03 -6.59
C TYR A 197 32.20 -18.72 -6.30
N ILE A 198 32.86 -19.24 -7.35
CA ILE A 198 34.19 -19.89 -7.26
C ILE A 198 35.06 -19.16 -8.28
N GLU A 199 36.07 -18.44 -7.81
CA GLU A 199 37.16 -17.96 -8.69
C GLU A 199 38.01 -19.17 -9.13
N ILE A 200 38.23 -19.29 -10.46
CA ILE A 200 39.02 -20.33 -11.08
C ILE A 200 40.36 -19.71 -11.54
#